data_49b2a9ec2b2af70564d47578b169416b
#
_entry.id   49b2a9ec2b2af70564d47578b169416b
#
_cell.length_a   1.000
_cell.length_b   1.000
_cell.length_c   1.000
_cell.angle_alpha   90.00
_cell.angle_beta   90.00
_cell.angle_gamma   90.00
#
_symmetry.space_group_name_H-M   'P 1'
#
loop_
_entity.id
_entity.type
_entity.pdbx_description
1 polymer ?
#
loop_
_entity_poly.entity_id
_entity_poly.type
_entity_poly.pdbx_seq_one_letter_code
_entity_poly.pdbx_strand_id
1 'polypeptide(L)'
;YRQDENTPNATISYYTKGALVALCIDLSMRSEGTSNLDAVMRGLWARCKGGPLSEADLLAELEAQTGRSWKKEIKAWVHSTQELPLKTLLSSHGVVVHEDAPQMAQRLGLRVAEVQGVVQIKAVLRGGAAEKAGMAAGDEWWAVASPKAKSQTWRLKKLDDLDRKSVV
;
A
#
# COMPACT_ATOMS: atom_id res chain seq x y z
N TYR A 1 4.46 -18.36 -8.73
CA TYR A 1 4.21 -16.98 -9.21
C TYR A 1 5.55 -16.25 -9.21
N ARG A 2 6.08 -15.96 -10.39
CA ARG A 2 7.34 -15.20 -10.49
C ARG A 2 6.98 -13.73 -10.47
N GLN A 3 7.40 -13.03 -9.43
CA GLN A 3 7.23 -11.58 -9.34
C GLN A 3 8.28 -10.91 -10.25
N ASP A 4 7.86 -9.91 -11.02
CA ASP A 4 8.72 -9.05 -11.82
C ASP A 4 8.60 -7.58 -11.38
N GLU A 5 9.36 -6.70 -12.02
CA GLU A 5 9.37 -5.28 -11.70
C GLU A 5 8.01 -4.60 -11.96
N ASN A 6 7.16 -5.17 -12.81
CA ASN A 6 5.82 -4.66 -13.12
C ASN A 6 4.71 -5.25 -12.21
N THR A 7 5.03 -6.16 -11.32
CA THR A 7 4.09 -6.77 -10.37
C THR A 7 3.21 -5.74 -9.64
N PRO A 8 3.71 -4.54 -9.24
CA PRO A 8 2.88 -3.53 -8.59
C PRO A 8 1.70 -3.02 -9.42
N ASN A 9 1.77 -3.13 -10.75
CA ASN A 9 0.67 -2.75 -11.66
C ASN A 9 -0.32 -3.90 -11.92
N ALA A 10 0.09 -5.14 -11.63
CA ALA A 10 -0.67 -6.34 -11.97
C ALA A 10 -1.39 -6.93 -10.76
N THR A 11 -0.77 -6.90 -9.58
CA THR A 11 -1.30 -7.56 -8.40
C THR A 11 -1.02 -6.77 -7.13
N ILE A 12 -1.96 -6.84 -6.18
CA ILE A 12 -1.74 -6.41 -4.80
C ILE A 12 -1.30 -7.63 -4.00
N SER A 13 -0.29 -7.49 -3.14
CA SER A 13 0.09 -8.54 -2.22
C SER A 13 -1.05 -8.87 -1.26
N TYR A 14 -1.66 -10.05 -1.43
CA TYR A 14 -2.69 -10.52 -0.52
C TYR A 14 -2.18 -10.72 0.92
N TYR A 15 -0.88 -10.98 1.10
CA TYR A 15 -0.26 -11.00 2.42
C TYR A 15 -0.33 -9.64 3.10
N THR A 16 0.08 -8.58 2.41
CA THR A 16 0.06 -7.22 2.96
C THR A 16 -1.37 -6.76 3.22
N LYS A 17 -2.28 -6.92 2.25
CA LYS A 17 -3.68 -6.54 2.43
C LYS A 17 -4.33 -7.37 3.54
N GLY A 18 -4.08 -8.67 3.59
CA GLY A 18 -4.62 -9.56 4.62
C GLY A 18 -4.14 -9.18 6.03
N ALA A 19 -2.85 -8.86 6.18
CA ALA A 19 -2.32 -8.38 7.46
C ALA A 19 -2.97 -7.07 7.91
N LEU A 20 -3.18 -6.11 7.00
CA LEU A 20 -3.85 -4.85 7.31
C LEU A 20 -5.33 -5.03 7.66
N VAL A 21 -6.05 -5.93 6.98
CA VAL A 21 -7.42 -6.30 7.33
C VAL A 21 -7.49 -6.93 8.72
N ALA A 22 -6.59 -7.86 9.01
CA ALA A 22 -6.49 -8.49 10.34
C ALA A 22 -6.22 -7.45 11.44
N LEU A 23 -5.33 -6.48 11.18
CA LEU A 23 -5.09 -5.36 12.09
C LEU A 23 -6.33 -4.50 12.28
N CYS A 24 -7.08 -4.18 11.22
CA CYS A 24 -8.33 -3.44 11.35
C CYS A 24 -9.37 -4.17 12.20
N ILE A 25 -9.48 -5.50 12.04
CA ILE A 25 -10.36 -6.33 12.84
C ILE A 25 -9.94 -6.28 14.32
N ASP A 26 -8.66 -6.48 14.61
CA ASP A 26 -8.14 -6.45 15.99
C ASP A 26 -8.37 -5.11 16.67
N LEU A 27 -7.99 -4.00 16.01
CA LEU A 27 -8.18 -2.66 16.54
C LEU A 27 -9.66 -2.32 16.75
N SER A 28 -10.54 -2.73 15.86
CA SER A 28 -11.99 -2.51 16.02
C SER A 28 -12.53 -3.24 17.25
N MET A 29 -12.20 -4.53 17.42
CA MET A 29 -12.64 -5.30 18.59
C MET A 29 -12.12 -4.73 19.90
N ARG A 30 -10.85 -4.29 19.91
CA ARG A 30 -10.24 -3.65 21.09
C ARG A 30 -10.89 -2.31 21.40
N SER A 31 -11.22 -1.50 20.39
CA SER A 31 -11.96 -0.24 20.58
C SER A 31 -13.36 -0.46 21.16
N GLU A 32 -14.02 -1.53 20.77
CA GLU A 32 -15.33 -1.92 21.28
C GLU A 32 -15.25 -2.58 22.67
N GLY A 33 -14.04 -2.94 23.13
CA GLY A 33 -13.85 -3.64 24.41
C GLY A 33 -14.42 -5.06 24.43
N THR A 34 -14.64 -5.67 23.25
CA THR A 34 -15.34 -6.96 23.14
C THR A 34 -14.39 -8.14 23.11
N SER A 35 -13.33 -8.10 22.32
CA SER A 35 -12.40 -9.20 22.11
C SER A 35 -11.10 -8.72 21.47
N ASN A 36 -10.30 -9.64 20.93
CA ASN A 36 -9.07 -9.40 20.17
C ASN A 36 -8.84 -10.51 19.14
N LEU A 37 -7.90 -10.29 18.22
CA LEU A 37 -7.59 -11.22 17.14
C LEU A 37 -7.09 -12.58 17.68
N ASP A 38 -6.35 -12.60 18.79
CA ASP A 38 -5.86 -13.85 19.38
C ASP A 38 -7.00 -14.76 19.84
N ALA A 39 -8.07 -14.19 20.39
CA ALA A 39 -9.26 -14.94 20.78
C ALA A 39 -9.97 -15.51 19.53
N VAL A 40 -10.11 -14.72 18.48
CA VAL A 40 -10.66 -15.16 17.20
C VAL A 40 -9.84 -16.31 16.60
N MET A 41 -8.51 -16.19 16.59
CA MET A 41 -7.63 -17.25 16.04
C MET A 41 -7.74 -18.54 16.84
N ARG A 42 -7.82 -18.47 18.17
CA ARG A 42 -8.07 -19.65 19.01
C ARG A 42 -9.44 -20.28 18.76
N GLY A 43 -10.48 -19.46 18.60
CA GLY A 43 -11.82 -19.93 18.28
C GLY A 43 -11.89 -20.62 16.92
N LEU A 44 -11.26 -20.03 15.90
CA LEU A 44 -11.15 -20.63 14.56
C LEU A 44 -10.40 -21.96 14.62
N TRP A 45 -9.29 -22.03 15.36
CA TRP A 45 -8.54 -23.29 15.53
C TRP A 45 -9.40 -24.38 16.18
N ALA A 46 -10.14 -24.04 17.25
CA ALA A 46 -11.03 -24.97 17.95
C ALA A 46 -12.17 -25.46 17.02
N ARG A 47 -12.71 -24.56 16.19
CA ARG A 47 -13.77 -24.86 15.24
C ARG A 47 -13.30 -25.77 14.10
N CYS A 48 -12.18 -25.45 13.47
CA CYS A 48 -11.72 -26.11 12.25
C CYS A 48 -10.71 -27.23 12.52
N LYS A 49 -10.15 -27.33 13.74
CA LYS A 49 -9.18 -28.35 14.16
C LYS A 49 -8.02 -28.55 13.16
N GLY A 50 -7.53 -27.44 12.59
CA GLY A 50 -6.49 -27.47 11.54
C GLY A 50 -6.99 -27.85 10.14
N GLY A 51 -8.30 -28.02 9.94
CA GLY A 51 -8.90 -28.25 8.64
C GLY A 51 -9.13 -26.98 7.83
N PRO A 52 -9.77 -27.09 6.66
CA PRO A 52 -10.07 -25.94 5.82
C PRO A 52 -10.91 -24.90 6.55
N LEU A 53 -10.59 -23.63 6.31
CA LEU A 53 -11.29 -22.48 6.86
C LEU A 53 -12.01 -21.74 5.73
N SER A 54 -13.29 -21.40 5.93
CA SER A 54 -14.08 -20.57 5.02
C SER A 54 -14.29 -19.17 5.59
N GLU A 55 -14.69 -18.22 4.72
CA GLU A 55 -15.11 -16.89 5.19
C GLU A 55 -16.32 -16.95 6.11
N ALA A 56 -17.22 -17.91 5.90
CA ALA A 56 -18.38 -18.12 6.79
C ALA A 56 -17.94 -18.52 8.21
N ASP A 57 -16.89 -19.32 8.35
CA ASP A 57 -16.34 -19.68 9.65
C ASP A 57 -15.71 -18.47 10.35
N LEU A 58 -15.00 -17.62 9.61
CA LEU A 58 -14.46 -16.37 10.13
C LEU A 58 -15.58 -15.44 10.60
N LEU A 59 -16.61 -15.22 9.79
CA LEU A 59 -17.75 -14.37 10.16
C LEU A 59 -18.49 -14.89 11.39
N ALA A 60 -18.71 -16.21 11.46
CA ALA A 60 -19.36 -16.83 12.61
C ALA A 60 -18.53 -16.68 13.89
N GLU A 61 -17.21 -16.81 13.79
CA GLU A 61 -16.33 -16.63 14.94
C GLU A 61 -16.27 -15.18 15.40
N LEU A 62 -16.14 -14.23 14.48
CA LEU A 62 -16.19 -12.80 14.79
C LEU A 62 -17.49 -12.40 15.48
N GLU A 63 -18.63 -12.91 15.00
CA GLU A 63 -19.93 -12.68 15.62
C GLU A 63 -20.04 -13.32 17.02
N ALA A 64 -19.51 -14.52 17.19
CA ALA A 64 -19.46 -15.18 18.49
C ALA A 64 -18.63 -14.41 19.53
N GLN A 65 -17.50 -13.82 19.10
CA GLN A 65 -16.59 -13.07 19.96
C GLN A 65 -17.09 -11.66 20.30
N THR A 66 -17.88 -11.03 19.42
CA THR A 66 -18.23 -9.61 19.53
C THR A 66 -19.73 -9.36 19.73
N GLY A 67 -20.58 -10.35 19.49
CA GLY A 67 -22.03 -10.23 19.58
C GLY A 67 -22.66 -9.42 18.44
N ARG A 68 -21.90 -9.06 17.40
CA ARG A 68 -22.40 -8.32 16.24
C ARG A 68 -21.97 -8.90 14.90
N SER A 69 -22.68 -8.55 13.83
CA SER A 69 -22.35 -8.96 12.47
C SER A 69 -21.17 -8.15 11.91
N TRP A 70 -20.25 -8.85 11.25
CA TRP A 70 -19.07 -8.28 10.56
C TRP A 70 -19.19 -8.31 9.03
N LYS A 71 -20.36 -8.69 8.50
CA LYS A 71 -20.58 -8.82 7.04
C LYS A 71 -20.28 -7.53 6.28
N LYS A 72 -20.61 -6.37 6.86
CA LYS A 72 -20.40 -5.07 6.23
C LYS A 72 -18.92 -4.74 6.12
N GLU A 73 -18.17 -4.92 7.20
CA GLU A 73 -16.73 -4.67 7.26
C GLU A 73 -15.97 -5.62 6.33
N ILE A 74 -16.25 -6.91 6.37
CA ILE A 74 -15.60 -7.89 5.49
C ILE A 74 -15.91 -7.57 4.03
N LYS A 75 -17.15 -7.24 3.68
CA LYS A 75 -17.48 -6.81 2.32
C LYS A 75 -16.69 -5.57 1.89
N ALA A 76 -16.57 -4.56 2.75
CA ALA A 76 -15.85 -3.33 2.45
C ALA A 76 -14.32 -3.55 2.40
N TRP A 77 -13.75 -4.30 3.34
CA TRP A 77 -12.30 -4.41 3.50
C TRP A 77 -11.67 -5.51 2.66
N VAL A 78 -12.41 -6.59 2.38
CA VAL A 78 -11.91 -7.75 1.64
C VAL A 78 -12.39 -7.74 0.19
N HIS A 79 -13.68 -7.48 -0.03
CA HIS A 79 -14.33 -7.63 -1.34
C HIS A 79 -14.50 -6.32 -2.12
N SER A 80 -13.87 -5.22 -1.66
CA SER A 80 -13.94 -3.96 -2.39
C SER A 80 -12.55 -3.31 -2.52
N THR A 81 -12.51 -2.20 -3.28
CA THR A 81 -11.34 -1.35 -3.46
C THR A 81 -11.31 -0.17 -2.49
N GLN A 82 -12.20 -0.14 -1.51
CA GLN A 82 -12.22 0.91 -0.48
C GLN A 82 -10.94 0.85 0.35
N GLU A 83 -10.46 2.02 0.73
CA GLU A 83 -9.35 2.13 1.67
C GLU A 83 -9.75 1.63 3.05
N LEU A 84 -8.80 0.98 3.73
CA LEU A 84 -9.00 0.51 5.09
C LEU A 84 -8.98 1.70 6.07
N PRO A 85 -9.82 1.72 7.12
CA PRO A 85 -9.89 2.83 8.07
C PRO A 85 -8.73 2.83 9.09
N LEU A 86 -7.51 2.49 8.64
CA LEU A 86 -6.33 2.30 9.49
C LEU A 86 -5.99 3.56 10.29
N LYS A 87 -5.99 4.73 9.64
CA LYS A 87 -5.64 5.99 10.31
C LYS A 87 -6.60 6.29 11.46
N THR A 88 -7.90 6.11 11.23
CA THR A 88 -8.93 6.32 12.26
C THR A 88 -8.79 5.33 13.42
N LEU A 89 -8.60 4.04 13.10
CA LEU A 89 -8.44 2.99 14.10
C LEU A 89 -7.15 3.17 14.92
N LEU A 90 -6.03 3.49 14.29
CA LEU A 90 -4.77 3.77 14.98
C LEU A 90 -4.90 5.00 15.89
N SER A 91 -5.55 6.06 15.42
CA SER A 91 -5.79 7.27 16.21
C SER A 91 -6.64 7.00 17.44
N SER A 92 -7.66 6.13 17.35
CA SER A 92 -8.48 5.74 18.51
C SER A 92 -7.68 4.98 19.58
N HIS A 93 -6.52 4.43 19.23
CA HIS A 93 -5.58 3.78 20.15
C HIS A 93 -4.39 4.67 20.55
N GLY A 94 -4.47 5.99 20.31
CA GLY A 94 -3.43 6.94 20.68
C GLY A 94 -2.20 6.94 19.75
N VAL A 95 -2.26 6.26 18.60
CA VAL A 95 -1.18 6.24 17.62
C VAL A 95 -1.35 7.41 16.66
N VAL A 96 -0.36 8.29 16.59
CA VAL A 96 -0.31 9.39 15.63
C VAL A 96 0.35 8.90 14.34
N VAL A 97 -0.39 8.94 13.24
CA VAL A 97 0.14 8.61 11.92
C VAL A 97 0.70 9.89 11.30
N HIS A 98 2.01 9.96 11.16
CA HIS A 98 2.68 11.03 10.42
C HIS A 98 2.72 10.67 8.93
N GLU A 99 2.29 11.62 8.12
CA GLU A 99 2.41 11.50 6.66
C GLU A 99 3.62 12.33 6.22
N ASP A 100 4.70 11.64 5.90
CA ASP A 100 5.84 12.28 5.26
C ASP A 100 5.46 12.74 3.85
N ALA A 101 6.08 13.83 3.39
CA ALA A 101 5.93 14.26 2.00
C ALA A 101 6.37 13.12 1.07
N PRO A 102 5.56 12.76 0.06
CA PRO A 102 5.90 11.66 -0.82
C PRO A 102 7.21 11.95 -1.55
N GLN A 103 8.10 10.95 -1.57
CA GLN A 103 9.35 11.03 -2.31
C GLN A 103 9.08 11.27 -3.80
N MET A 104 10.04 11.84 -4.54
CA MET A 104 9.90 12.16 -5.96
C MET A 104 9.45 10.93 -6.78
N ALA A 105 10.01 9.76 -6.51
CA ALA A 105 9.60 8.51 -7.16
C ALA A 105 8.10 8.21 -6.99
N GLN A 106 7.58 8.40 -5.79
CA GLN A 106 6.17 8.18 -5.47
C GLN A 106 5.27 9.22 -6.16
N ARG A 107 5.67 10.50 -6.14
CA ARG A 107 4.95 11.59 -6.81
C ARG A 107 4.82 11.39 -8.31
N LEU A 108 5.86 10.86 -8.93
CA LEU A 108 5.89 10.57 -10.36
C LEU A 108 5.25 9.23 -10.72
N GLY A 109 5.09 8.32 -9.75
CA GLY A 109 4.65 6.96 -10.01
C GLY A 109 5.74 6.14 -10.69
N LEU A 110 6.97 6.22 -10.20
CA LEU A 110 8.13 5.51 -10.74
C LEU A 110 8.75 4.59 -9.69
N ARG A 111 9.34 3.50 -10.19
CA ARG A 111 10.41 2.78 -9.50
C ARG A 111 11.66 2.92 -10.33
N VAL A 112 12.74 3.33 -9.71
CA VAL A 112 14.01 3.58 -10.40
C VAL A 112 15.14 2.81 -9.72
N ALA A 113 16.18 2.50 -10.50
CA ALA A 113 17.48 2.11 -9.98
C ALA A 113 18.48 3.21 -10.33
N GLU A 114 19.30 3.59 -9.36
CA GLU A 114 20.35 4.59 -9.49
C GLU A 114 21.70 3.87 -9.45
N VAL A 115 22.28 3.68 -10.62
CA VAL A 115 23.54 2.93 -10.75
C VAL A 115 24.55 3.79 -11.51
N GLN A 116 25.71 4.00 -10.91
CA GLN A 116 26.83 4.73 -11.53
C GLN A 116 26.45 6.12 -12.09
N GLY A 117 25.51 6.82 -11.42
CA GLY A 117 25.06 8.15 -11.86
C GLY A 117 24.12 8.13 -13.08
N VAL A 118 23.48 7.00 -13.31
CA VAL A 118 22.40 6.83 -14.28
C VAL A 118 21.12 6.47 -13.54
N VAL A 119 20.03 7.15 -13.87
CA VAL A 119 18.68 6.85 -13.35
C VAL A 119 17.97 5.97 -14.37
N GLN A 120 17.83 4.68 -14.05
CA GLN A 120 17.14 3.71 -14.90
C GLN A 120 15.72 3.50 -14.38
N ILE A 121 14.72 3.62 -15.24
CA ILE A 121 13.31 3.36 -14.91
C ILE A 121 13.09 1.86 -14.89
N LYS A 122 12.70 1.32 -13.73
CA LYS A 122 12.41 -0.10 -13.51
C LYS A 122 10.95 -0.44 -13.70
N ALA A 123 10.06 0.43 -13.20
CA ALA A 123 8.63 0.31 -13.41
C ALA A 123 7.98 1.69 -13.46
N VAL A 124 6.94 1.81 -14.27
CA VAL A 124 6.05 2.96 -14.33
C VAL A 124 4.71 2.53 -13.77
N LEU A 125 4.25 3.20 -12.71
CA LEU A 125 3.00 2.85 -12.04
C LEU A 125 1.81 3.42 -12.83
N ARG A 126 0.80 2.58 -13.01
CA ARG A 126 -0.41 2.92 -13.74
C ARG A 126 -1.14 4.09 -13.08
N GLY A 127 -1.60 5.05 -13.89
CA GLY A 127 -2.27 6.27 -13.44
C GLY A 127 -1.31 7.37 -12.95
N GLY A 128 -0.01 7.10 -12.87
CA GLY A 128 1.02 8.04 -12.42
C GLY A 128 1.33 9.15 -13.43
N ALA A 129 2.05 10.18 -12.97
CA ALA A 129 2.47 11.30 -13.83
C ALA A 129 3.45 10.83 -14.90
N ALA A 130 4.35 9.91 -14.58
CA ALA A 130 5.33 9.37 -15.53
C ALA A 130 4.67 8.56 -16.65
N GLU A 131 3.63 7.77 -16.35
CA GLU A 131 2.87 7.08 -17.39
C GLU A 131 2.21 8.06 -18.36
N LYS A 132 1.58 9.10 -17.82
CA LYS A 132 0.94 10.17 -18.63
C LYS A 132 1.95 10.93 -19.48
N ALA A 133 3.19 11.04 -19.04
CA ALA A 133 4.31 11.65 -19.78
C ALA A 133 4.93 10.71 -20.81
N GLY A 134 4.50 9.45 -20.91
CA GLY A 134 4.99 8.46 -21.87
C GLY A 134 6.33 7.81 -21.49
N MET A 135 6.74 7.88 -20.22
CA MET A 135 7.93 7.18 -19.72
C MET A 135 7.67 5.66 -19.69
N ALA A 136 8.70 4.87 -19.97
CA ALA A 136 8.61 3.42 -20.02
C ALA A 136 9.66 2.72 -19.13
N ALA A 137 9.34 1.50 -18.70
CA ALA A 137 10.31 0.67 -18.02
C ALA A 137 11.46 0.29 -18.97
N GLY A 138 12.68 0.35 -18.47
CA GLY A 138 13.90 0.17 -19.26
C GLY A 138 14.54 1.47 -19.75
N ASP A 139 13.80 2.59 -19.74
CA ASP A 139 14.34 3.89 -20.13
C ASP A 139 15.44 4.35 -19.15
N GLU A 140 16.42 5.06 -19.69
CA GLU A 140 17.41 5.81 -18.92
C GLU A 140 17.02 7.29 -18.92
N TRP A 141 16.82 7.84 -17.73
CA TRP A 141 16.50 9.25 -17.59
C TRP A 141 17.77 10.10 -17.45
N TRP A 142 18.19 10.68 -18.57
CA TRP A 142 19.49 11.34 -18.67
C TRP A 142 19.51 12.76 -18.13
N ALA A 143 18.46 13.53 -18.38
CA ALA A 143 18.45 14.95 -18.09
C ALA A 143 17.03 15.50 -17.93
N VAL A 144 16.96 16.69 -17.33
CA VAL A 144 15.75 17.51 -17.25
C VAL A 144 16.03 18.90 -17.77
N ALA A 145 15.03 19.49 -18.42
CA ALA A 145 15.06 20.87 -18.86
C ALA A 145 13.98 21.67 -18.10
N SER A 146 14.30 22.91 -17.76
CA SER A 146 13.29 23.81 -17.18
C SER A 146 12.34 24.34 -18.26
N PRO A 147 11.01 24.32 -18.05
CA PRO A 147 10.06 24.95 -18.96
C PRO A 147 10.29 26.46 -19.13
N LYS A 148 10.82 27.11 -18.08
CA LYS A 148 11.08 28.56 -18.05
C LYS A 148 12.41 28.96 -18.71
N ALA A 149 13.37 28.02 -18.75
CA ALA A 149 14.70 28.26 -19.29
C ALA A 149 15.04 27.14 -20.29
N LYS A 150 14.44 27.20 -21.47
CA LYS A 150 14.57 26.17 -22.54
C LYS A 150 16.01 25.84 -22.97
N SER A 151 16.98 26.67 -22.60
CA SER A 151 18.41 26.47 -22.91
C SER A 151 19.19 25.78 -21.79
N GLN A 152 18.60 25.61 -20.60
CA GLN A 152 19.26 24.96 -19.47
C GLN A 152 18.77 23.54 -19.30
N THR A 153 19.65 22.62 -19.63
CA THR A 153 19.45 21.19 -19.41
C THR A 153 20.43 20.72 -18.34
N TRP A 154 19.92 20.02 -17.32
CA TRP A 154 20.75 19.45 -16.26
C TRP A 154 20.77 17.93 -16.37
N ARG A 155 21.96 17.36 -16.26
CA ARG A 155 22.12 15.91 -16.18
C ARG A 155 21.55 15.41 -14.86
N LEU A 156 20.73 14.36 -14.93
CA LEU A 156 20.14 13.70 -13.79
C LEU A 156 21.06 12.54 -13.37
N LYS A 157 21.55 12.58 -12.13
CA LYS A 157 22.36 11.51 -11.56
C LYS A 157 21.60 10.70 -10.51
N LYS A 158 20.65 11.38 -9.83
CA LYS A 158 19.74 10.82 -8.84
C LYS A 158 18.38 11.46 -8.99
N LEU A 159 17.34 10.77 -8.60
CA LEU A 159 15.98 11.29 -8.69
C LEU A 159 15.77 12.50 -7.77
N ASP A 160 16.42 12.53 -6.63
CA ASP A 160 16.38 13.65 -5.67
C ASP A 160 17.00 14.96 -6.21
N ASP A 161 17.78 14.88 -7.30
CA ASP A 161 18.29 16.09 -7.97
C ASP A 161 17.15 16.94 -8.55
N LEU A 162 15.96 16.35 -8.77
CA LEU A 162 14.79 17.07 -9.27
C LEU A 162 14.25 18.09 -8.25
N ASP A 163 14.20 17.72 -6.96
CA ASP A 163 13.71 18.62 -5.92
C ASP A 163 14.64 19.82 -5.72
N ARG A 164 15.96 19.61 -5.80
CA ARG A 164 16.97 20.67 -5.62
C ARG A 164 16.97 21.68 -6.78
N LYS A 165 16.52 21.29 -7.96
CA LYS A 165 16.55 22.12 -9.19
C LYS A 165 15.20 22.75 -9.53
N SER A 166 14.14 22.39 -8.81
CA SER A 166 12.80 22.99 -8.96
C SER A 166 12.66 24.33 -8.22
N VAL A 167 13.66 24.71 -7.41
CA VAL A 167 13.63 25.88 -6.48
C VAL A 167 14.40 27.09 -7.05
N VAL A 168 14.85 27.05 -8.33
CA VAL A 168 15.52 28.18 -8.99
C VAL A 168 14.64 28.77 -10.09
#